data_576753717492cc0ddb653c57bc2edb77
#
_entry.id   576753717492cc0ddb653c57bc2edb77
#
_cell.length_a   1.000
_cell.length_b   1.000
_cell.length_c   1.000
_cell.angle_alpha   90.00
_cell.angle_beta   90.00
_cell.angle_gamma   90.00
#
_symmetry.space_group_name_H-M   'P 1'
#
loop_
_entity.id
_entity.type
_entity.pdbx_description
1 polymer ?
#
loop_
_entity_poly.entity_id
_entity_poly.type
_entity_poly.pdbx_seq_one_letter_code
_entity_poly.pdbx_strand_id
1 'polypeptide(L)'
;MKLLKSTIHPDIQNLSQATFTRKAARAIVLNGEDILLLYTKRYHDYTLPGGGIDEGESNIEGLIRELQEETGAHNVTNIKEFGLYEEYRPWYKNDFDIMHMKSYCYVCDIDKELRDTTLEDYEVNNGMTPLWINIHQAIKHNEETLAKSEKKGLSIERETFLLKLIVQELL
;
A
#
# COMPACT_ATOMS: atom_id res chain seq x y z
N MET A 1 -12.73 12.20 -0.39
CA MET A 1 -11.51 11.74 -1.10
C MET A 1 -11.89 11.24 -2.50
N LYS A 2 -11.14 11.66 -3.52
CA LYS A 2 -11.37 11.28 -4.94
C LYS A 2 -11.14 9.77 -5.14
N LEU A 3 -12.04 9.09 -5.86
CA LEU A 3 -11.83 7.72 -6.29
C LEU A 3 -10.80 7.68 -7.45
N LEU A 4 -9.71 6.96 -7.26
CA LEU A 4 -8.66 6.80 -8.27
C LEU A 4 -8.94 5.64 -9.21
N LYS A 5 -9.35 4.50 -8.63
CA LYS A 5 -9.68 3.29 -9.38
C LYS A 5 -10.49 2.33 -8.49
N SER A 6 -11.32 1.53 -9.14
CA SER A 6 -12.00 0.39 -8.52
C SER A 6 -11.76 -0.86 -9.37
N THR A 7 -11.38 -1.96 -8.74
CA THR A 7 -11.08 -3.23 -9.40
C THR A 7 -11.83 -4.39 -8.77
N ILE A 8 -12.17 -5.38 -9.60
CA ILE A 8 -12.83 -6.61 -9.19
C ILE A 8 -11.95 -7.77 -9.64
N HIS A 9 -11.56 -8.62 -8.70
CA HIS A 9 -10.76 -9.81 -9.01
C HIS A 9 -11.52 -10.72 -9.99
N PRO A 10 -10.84 -11.33 -11.00
CA PRO A 10 -11.50 -12.15 -12.02
C PRO A 10 -12.32 -13.34 -11.49
N ASP A 11 -11.94 -13.87 -10.32
CA ASP A 11 -12.63 -15.00 -9.70
C ASP A 11 -13.99 -14.61 -9.05
N ILE A 12 -14.26 -13.30 -8.92
CA ILE A 12 -15.52 -12.80 -8.38
C ILE A 12 -16.53 -12.68 -9.53
N GLN A 13 -17.58 -13.50 -9.51
CA GLN A 13 -18.63 -13.48 -10.52
C GLN A 13 -19.87 -12.69 -10.10
N ASN A 14 -20.08 -12.51 -8.79
CA ASN A 14 -21.27 -11.87 -8.24
C ASN A 14 -20.93 -11.06 -6.98
N LEU A 15 -21.09 -9.74 -7.04
CA LEU A 15 -20.86 -8.82 -5.91
C LEU A 15 -21.97 -8.84 -4.85
N SER A 16 -23.08 -9.57 -5.07
CA SER A 16 -24.12 -9.74 -4.06
C SER A 16 -23.79 -10.80 -2.99
N GLN A 17 -22.65 -11.48 -3.12
CA GLN A 17 -22.14 -12.41 -2.12
C GLN A 17 -21.78 -11.69 -0.81
N ALA A 18 -21.66 -12.46 0.29
CA ALA A 18 -21.34 -11.92 1.60
C ALA A 18 -19.98 -11.19 1.58
N THR A 19 -20.00 -9.88 1.82
CA THR A 19 -18.85 -8.99 1.70
C THR A 19 -18.60 -8.25 3.01
N PHE A 20 -17.32 -8.16 3.41
CA PHE A 20 -16.90 -7.24 4.47
C PHE A 20 -15.93 -6.20 3.92
N THR A 21 -15.91 -5.03 4.56
CA THR A 21 -15.03 -3.93 4.15
C THR A 21 -13.82 -3.85 5.08
N ARG A 22 -12.64 -3.81 4.49
CA ARG A 22 -11.38 -3.52 5.17
C ARG A 22 -10.84 -2.17 4.72
N LYS A 23 -10.56 -1.29 5.68
CA LYS A 23 -9.95 0.00 5.42
C LYS A 23 -8.45 -0.06 5.67
N ALA A 24 -7.67 0.54 4.79
CA ALA A 24 -6.23 0.69 4.93
C ALA A 24 -5.82 2.13 4.58
N ALA A 25 -4.78 2.63 5.20
CA ALA A 25 -4.15 3.90 4.85
C ALA A 25 -2.78 3.65 4.21
N ARG A 26 -2.44 4.43 3.18
CA ARG A 26 -1.18 4.32 2.43
C ARG A 26 -0.49 5.68 2.37
N ALA A 27 0.81 5.70 2.67
CA ALA A 27 1.62 6.90 2.67
C ALA A 27 2.41 7.07 1.36
N ILE A 28 2.38 8.28 0.80
CA ILE A 28 3.20 8.71 -0.32
C ILE A 28 4.18 9.74 0.21
N VAL A 29 5.45 9.37 0.33
CA VAL A 29 6.52 10.23 0.84
C VAL A 29 7.59 10.37 -0.23
N LEU A 30 7.74 11.58 -0.77
CA LEU A 30 8.64 11.88 -1.87
C LEU A 30 9.84 12.71 -1.41
N ASN A 31 10.99 12.48 -2.02
CA ASN A 31 12.18 13.31 -1.94
C ASN A 31 12.76 13.48 -3.35
N GLY A 32 12.30 14.49 -4.09
CA GLY A 32 12.52 14.57 -5.52
C GLY A 32 11.84 13.40 -6.25
N GLU A 33 12.59 12.66 -7.04
CA GLU A 33 12.12 11.44 -7.72
C GLU A 33 12.28 10.16 -6.87
N ASP A 34 12.86 10.27 -5.68
CA ASP A 34 12.93 9.16 -4.75
C ASP A 34 11.65 9.10 -3.91
N ILE A 35 11.18 7.90 -3.67
CA ILE A 35 10.00 7.60 -2.88
C ILE A 35 10.35 6.60 -1.78
N LEU A 36 9.74 6.77 -0.60
CA LEU A 36 9.87 5.80 0.48
C LEU A 36 8.91 4.63 0.22
N LEU A 37 9.46 3.45 0.03
CA LEU A 37 8.71 2.21 -0.22
C LEU A 37 9.15 1.09 0.72
N LEU A 38 8.36 0.03 0.74
CA LEU A 38 8.70 -1.25 1.35
C LEU A 38 9.04 -2.24 0.24
N TYR A 39 10.19 -2.89 0.34
CA TYR A 39 10.49 -4.06 -0.47
C TYR A 39 10.10 -5.32 0.30
N THR A 40 9.30 -6.18 -0.31
CA THR A 40 8.89 -7.45 0.28
C THR A 40 9.52 -8.61 -0.48
N LYS A 41 10.47 -9.29 0.15
CA LYS A 41 11.23 -10.39 -0.46
C LYS A 41 10.33 -11.54 -0.92
N ARG A 42 9.31 -11.89 -0.15
CA ARG A 42 8.37 -12.97 -0.47
C ARG A 42 7.65 -12.77 -1.80
N TYR A 43 7.20 -11.54 -2.06
CA TYR A 43 6.40 -11.20 -3.26
C TYR A 43 7.25 -10.54 -4.35
N HIS A 44 8.50 -10.22 -4.05
CA HIS A 44 9.42 -9.56 -4.96
C HIS A 44 8.84 -8.27 -5.55
N ASP A 45 8.33 -7.41 -4.67
CA ASP A 45 7.66 -6.17 -5.04
C ASP A 45 8.02 -4.99 -4.13
N TYR A 46 7.75 -3.80 -4.64
CA TYR A 46 7.77 -2.54 -3.92
C TYR A 46 6.35 -2.06 -3.66
N THR A 47 6.05 -1.71 -2.42
CA THR A 47 4.72 -1.25 -1.99
C THR A 47 4.81 0.06 -1.22
N LEU A 48 3.73 0.86 -1.27
CA LEU A 48 3.58 2.03 -0.40
C LEU A 48 3.49 1.58 1.07
N PRO A 49 4.16 2.28 2.00
CA PRO A 49 3.97 2.02 3.43
C PRO A 49 2.52 2.24 3.84
N GLY A 50 2.04 1.42 4.75
CA GLY A 50 0.70 1.52 5.29
C GLY A 50 0.02 0.17 5.44
N GLY A 51 -1.05 0.15 6.18
CA GLY A 51 -1.78 -1.06 6.51
C GLY A 51 -3.19 -0.81 7.00
N GLY A 52 -3.76 -1.81 7.65
CA GLY A 52 -5.12 -1.78 8.14
C GLY A 52 -5.35 -0.71 9.21
N ILE A 53 -6.48 -0.03 9.14
CA ILE A 53 -6.94 0.93 10.15
C ILE A 53 -7.64 0.15 11.25
N ASP A 54 -7.20 0.32 12.49
CA ASP A 54 -7.76 -0.35 13.65
C ASP A 54 -9.13 0.20 14.04
N GLU A 55 -9.91 -0.57 14.76
CA GLU A 55 -11.21 -0.14 15.27
C GLU A 55 -11.04 1.09 16.19
N GLY A 56 -11.84 2.13 15.96
CA GLY A 56 -11.76 3.39 16.71
C GLY A 56 -10.67 4.35 16.27
N GLU A 57 -9.81 3.95 15.34
CA GLU A 57 -8.73 4.75 14.77
C GLU A 57 -9.23 5.55 13.57
N SER A 58 -8.84 6.81 13.44
CA SER A 58 -9.07 7.57 12.21
C SER A 58 -8.10 7.13 11.10
N ASN A 59 -8.40 7.46 9.84
CA ASN A 59 -7.50 7.17 8.72
C ASN A 59 -6.11 7.79 8.93
N ILE A 60 -6.04 9.00 9.48
CA ILE A 60 -4.78 9.72 9.73
C ILE A 60 -3.99 9.08 10.87
N GLU A 61 -4.66 8.69 11.96
CA GLU A 61 -4.01 7.97 13.06
C GLU A 61 -3.42 6.65 12.59
N GLY A 62 -4.20 5.88 11.80
CA GLY A 62 -3.72 4.63 11.21
C GLY A 62 -2.55 4.84 10.24
N LEU A 63 -2.61 5.88 9.41
CA LEU A 63 -1.52 6.25 8.51
C LEU A 63 -0.22 6.50 9.27
N ILE A 64 -0.28 7.34 10.31
CA ILE A 64 0.90 7.71 11.12
C ILE A 64 1.47 6.48 11.84
N ARG A 65 0.61 5.69 12.47
CA ARG A 65 1.02 4.47 13.18
C ARG A 65 1.72 3.48 12.24
N GLU A 66 1.10 3.12 11.12
CA GLU A 66 1.65 2.19 10.16
C GLU A 66 2.98 2.70 9.56
N LEU A 67 3.03 3.97 9.18
CA LEU A 67 4.24 4.58 8.63
C LEU A 67 5.41 4.54 9.62
N GLN A 68 5.14 4.79 10.91
CA GLN A 68 6.14 4.68 11.97
C GLN A 68 6.59 3.24 12.19
N GLU A 69 5.65 2.30 12.28
CA GLU A 69 5.94 0.89 12.54
C GLU A 69 6.75 0.26 11.40
N GLU A 70 6.34 0.48 10.17
CA GLU A 70 6.94 -0.15 9.00
C GLU A 70 8.24 0.49 8.54
N THR A 71 8.43 1.79 8.74
CA THR A 71 9.57 2.54 8.19
C THR A 71 10.45 3.22 9.22
N GLY A 72 9.97 3.38 10.45
CA GLY A 72 10.66 4.19 11.46
C GLY A 72 10.55 5.70 11.21
N ALA A 73 9.61 6.14 10.38
CA ALA A 73 9.37 7.55 10.08
C ALA A 73 8.92 8.35 11.30
N HIS A 74 9.33 9.60 11.38
CA HIS A 74 8.95 10.53 12.45
C HIS A 74 8.54 11.88 11.90
N ASN A 75 7.83 12.65 12.74
CA ASN A 75 7.34 13.98 12.42
C ASN A 75 6.55 14.00 11.11
N VAL A 76 5.55 13.13 11.03
CA VAL A 76 4.64 13.05 9.87
C VAL A 76 3.82 14.34 9.82
N THR A 77 4.01 15.14 8.79
CA THR A 77 3.41 16.47 8.62
C THR A 77 2.88 16.67 7.21
N ASN A 78 2.19 17.79 6.97
CA ASN A 78 1.67 18.17 5.66
C ASN A 78 0.83 17.08 4.97
N ILE A 79 0.04 16.35 5.76
CA ILE A 79 -0.78 15.24 5.27
C ILE A 79 -1.90 15.78 4.39
N LYS A 80 -1.93 15.32 3.13
CA LYS A 80 -2.93 15.71 2.13
C LYS A 80 -3.53 14.47 1.47
N GLU A 81 -4.82 14.52 1.22
CA GLU A 81 -5.49 13.47 0.47
C GLU A 81 -4.97 13.36 -0.96
N PHE A 82 -4.61 12.15 -1.39
CA PHE A 82 -4.28 11.85 -2.78
C PHE A 82 -5.45 11.17 -3.48
N GLY A 83 -5.99 10.12 -2.88
CA GLY A 83 -7.16 9.45 -3.41
C GLY A 83 -7.42 8.07 -2.82
N LEU A 84 -8.56 7.51 -3.21
CA LEU A 84 -9.04 6.20 -2.79
C LEU A 84 -8.86 5.18 -3.91
N TYR A 85 -8.23 4.05 -3.60
CA TYR A 85 -8.19 2.87 -4.45
C TYR A 85 -9.06 1.77 -3.84
N GLU A 86 -9.99 1.21 -4.60
CA GLU A 86 -10.88 0.14 -4.17
C GLU A 86 -10.56 -1.18 -4.86
N GLU A 87 -10.64 -2.28 -4.11
CA GLU A 87 -10.46 -3.63 -4.62
C GLU A 87 -11.50 -4.56 -4.03
N TYR A 88 -12.08 -5.38 -4.88
CA TYR A 88 -12.89 -6.53 -4.47
C TYR A 88 -12.08 -7.79 -4.71
N ARG A 89 -11.78 -8.54 -3.64
CA ARG A 89 -10.98 -9.76 -3.68
C ARG A 89 -11.73 -10.94 -3.09
N PRO A 90 -11.52 -12.17 -3.59
CA PRO A 90 -11.99 -13.36 -2.89
C PRO A 90 -11.42 -13.42 -1.47
N TRP A 91 -12.25 -13.82 -0.51
CA TRP A 91 -11.81 -13.99 0.85
C TRP A 91 -11.57 -15.48 1.15
N TYR A 92 -10.52 -15.81 1.87
CA TYR A 92 -10.07 -17.18 2.08
C TYR A 92 -10.66 -17.85 3.33
N LYS A 93 -11.28 -17.08 4.23
CA LYS A 93 -11.95 -17.61 5.43
C LYS A 93 -13.44 -17.86 5.13
N ASN A 94 -14.08 -18.68 5.97
CA ASN A 94 -15.47 -19.14 5.73
C ASN A 94 -16.55 -18.16 6.21
N ASP A 95 -16.19 -17.02 6.81
CA ASP A 95 -17.12 -16.03 7.34
C ASP A 95 -17.72 -15.12 6.26
N PHE A 96 -16.96 -14.84 5.20
CA PHE A 96 -17.36 -14.02 4.05
C PHE A 96 -16.83 -14.62 2.75
N ASP A 97 -17.41 -14.19 1.64
CA ASP A 97 -16.97 -14.59 0.30
C ASP A 97 -16.03 -13.57 -0.34
N ILE A 98 -16.22 -12.29 -0.02
CA ILE A 98 -15.51 -11.17 -0.64
C ILE A 98 -14.97 -10.23 0.43
N MET A 99 -13.73 -9.77 0.21
CA MET A 99 -13.14 -8.63 0.91
C MET A 99 -13.18 -7.40 0.01
N HIS A 100 -13.85 -6.34 0.47
CA HIS A 100 -13.82 -5.02 -0.14
C HIS A 100 -12.74 -4.19 0.54
N MET A 101 -11.57 -4.06 -0.09
CA MET A 101 -10.46 -3.27 0.41
C MET A 101 -10.56 -1.82 -0.06
N LYS A 102 -10.54 -0.89 0.86
CA LYS A 102 -10.46 0.55 0.61
C LYS A 102 -9.10 1.07 1.07
N SER A 103 -8.24 1.43 0.11
CA SER A 103 -6.92 2.00 0.39
C SER A 103 -6.97 3.52 0.24
N TYR A 104 -6.94 4.22 1.37
CA TYR A 104 -6.90 5.67 1.45
C TYR A 104 -5.46 6.15 1.35
N CYS A 105 -5.10 6.81 0.24
CA CYS A 105 -3.75 7.25 -0.04
C CYS A 105 -3.57 8.73 0.31
N TYR A 106 -2.47 9.03 1.01
CA TYR A 106 -2.13 10.38 1.47
C TYR A 106 -0.69 10.71 1.09
N VAL A 107 -0.47 11.93 0.63
CA VAL A 107 0.88 12.51 0.51
C VAL A 107 1.24 13.15 1.84
N CYS A 108 2.45 12.92 2.32
CA CYS A 108 2.93 13.53 3.55
C CYS A 108 4.45 13.74 3.54
N ASP A 109 4.91 14.56 4.47
CA ASP A 109 6.33 14.80 4.75
C ASP A 109 6.73 14.10 6.05
N ILE A 110 7.99 13.70 6.13
CA ILE A 110 8.60 13.10 7.32
C ILE A 110 10.01 13.67 7.52
N ASP A 111 10.60 13.44 8.68
CA ASP A 111 12.03 13.65 8.87
C ASP A 111 12.82 12.70 7.96
N LYS A 112 13.93 13.18 7.40
CA LYS A 112 14.77 12.41 6.46
C LYS A 112 15.37 11.15 7.08
N GLU A 113 15.69 11.19 8.37
CA GLU A 113 16.25 10.06 9.09
C GLU A 113 15.12 9.13 9.54
N LEU A 114 15.23 7.87 9.15
CA LEU A 114 14.35 6.80 9.60
C LEU A 114 14.93 6.18 10.87
N ARG A 115 14.06 5.90 11.85
CA ARG A 115 14.42 5.17 13.07
C ARG A 115 14.15 3.67 12.88
N ASP A 116 14.28 2.91 13.98
CA ASP A 116 14.00 1.47 13.96
C ASP A 116 12.54 1.18 13.63
N THR A 117 12.33 0.11 12.89
CA THR A 117 10.99 -0.41 12.57
C THR A 117 10.43 -1.25 13.72
N THR A 118 9.11 -1.36 13.77
CA THR A 118 8.39 -2.26 14.68
C THR A 118 7.45 -3.14 13.86
N LEU A 119 8.05 -4.05 13.10
CA LEU A 119 7.31 -4.93 12.19
C LEU A 119 6.52 -5.99 12.94
N GLU A 120 5.35 -6.33 12.40
CA GLU A 120 4.59 -7.51 12.83
C GLU A 120 5.27 -8.81 12.36
N ASP A 121 4.99 -9.92 13.02
CA ASP A 121 5.65 -11.21 12.73
C ASP A 121 5.51 -11.63 11.27
N TYR A 122 4.35 -11.44 10.66
CA TYR A 122 4.15 -11.79 9.25
C TYR A 122 4.95 -10.89 8.30
N GLU A 123 5.19 -9.64 8.65
CA GLU A 123 6.01 -8.69 7.87
C GLU A 123 7.49 -9.09 7.92
N VAL A 124 7.98 -9.44 9.11
CA VAL A 124 9.33 -9.98 9.28
C VAL A 124 9.50 -11.28 8.46
N ASN A 125 8.53 -12.19 8.54
CA ASN A 125 8.56 -13.46 7.81
C ASN A 125 8.49 -13.27 6.30
N ASN A 126 7.80 -12.23 5.82
CA ASN A 126 7.75 -11.86 4.40
C ASN A 126 9.03 -11.18 3.90
N GLY A 127 9.94 -10.81 4.79
CA GLY A 127 11.17 -10.10 4.46
C GLY A 127 10.91 -8.66 3.99
N MET A 128 10.07 -7.93 4.72
CA MET A 128 9.73 -6.54 4.44
C MET A 128 10.85 -5.61 4.93
N THR A 129 11.29 -4.69 4.07
CA THR A 129 12.35 -3.72 4.37
C THR A 129 12.02 -2.35 3.80
N PRO A 130 12.05 -1.26 4.59
CA PRO A 130 11.86 0.10 4.09
C PRO A 130 13.11 0.60 3.38
N LEU A 131 12.93 1.34 2.29
CA LEU A 131 14.01 2.00 1.57
C LEU A 131 13.52 3.18 0.73
N TRP A 132 14.44 4.11 0.50
CA TRP A 132 14.30 5.13 -0.52
C TRP A 132 14.78 4.58 -1.86
N ILE A 133 13.96 4.72 -2.89
CA ILE A 133 14.27 4.26 -4.24
C ILE A 133 13.71 5.24 -5.27
N ASN A 134 14.41 5.40 -6.38
CA ASN A 134 13.89 6.16 -7.52
C ASN A 134 12.57 5.52 -8.00
N ILE A 135 11.52 6.32 -8.11
CA ILE A 135 10.18 5.82 -8.41
C ILE A 135 10.09 5.09 -9.75
N HIS A 136 10.85 5.54 -10.75
CA HIS A 136 10.87 4.89 -12.07
C HIS A 136 11.52 3.51 -12.03
N GLN A 137 12.54 3.32 -11.17
CA GLN A 137 13.14 2.01 -10.93
C GLN A 137 12.18 1.07 -10.22
N ALA A 138 11.43 1.57 -9.23
CA ALA A 138 10.41 0.78 -8.53
C ALA A 138 9.28 0.34 -9.48
N ILE A 139 8.81 1.24 -10.35
CA ILE A 139 7.79 0.93 -11.36
C ILE A 139 8.30 -0.17 -12.30
N LYS A 140 9.49 -0.01 -12.84
CA LYS A 140 10.09 -1.00 -13.75
C LYS A 140 10.20 -2.37 -13.09
N HIS A 141 10.70 -2.40 -11.85
CA HIS A 141 10.80 -3.64 -11.08
C HIS A 141 9.44 -4.33 -10.90
N ASN A 142 8.43 -3.58 -10.48
CA ASN A 142 7.08 -4.12 -10.28
C ASN A 142 6.46 -4.61 -11.60
N GLU A 143 6.67 -3.92 -12.70
CA GLU A 143 6.21 -4.37 -14.02
C GLU A 143 6.88 -5.70 -14.44
N GLU A 144 8.18 -5.85 -14.20
CA GLU A 144 8.90 -7.09 -14.46
C GLU A 144 8.40 -8.23 -13.57
N THR A 145 8.12 -7.96 -12.29
CA THR A 145 7.53 -8.94 -11.36
C THR A 145 6.13 -9.36 -11.80
N LEU A 146 5.28 -8.42 -12.22
CA LEU A 146 3.95 -8.71 -12.76
C LEU A 146 4.00 -9.63 -13.99
N ALA A 147 4.96 -9.39 -14.89
CA ALA A 147 5.06 -10.12 -16.15
C ALA A 147 5.67 -11.52 -16.00
N LYS A 148 6.60 -11.73 -15.06
CA LYS A 148 7.49 -12.89 -15.06
C LYS A 148 7.55 -13.67 -13.75
N SER A 149 7.15 -13.10 -12.62
CA SER A 149 7.34 -13.74 -11.32
C SER A 149 6.15 -14.59 -10.90
N GLU A 150 6.42 -15.82 -10.48
CA GLU A 150 5.44 -16.68 -9.80
C GLU A 150 5.20 -16.25 -8.35
N LYS A 151 6.07 -15.39 -7.79
CA LYS A 151 5.98 -14.88 -6.42
C LYS A 151 5.00 -13.73 -6.26
N LYS A 152 4.52 -13.13 -7.35
CA LYS A 152 3.67 -11.94 -7.31
C LYS A 152 2.45 -12.13 -6.39
N GLY A 153 2.25 -11.15 -5.51
CA GLY A 153 1.08 -11.09 -4.64
C GLY A 153 -0.11 -10.38 -5.30
N LEU A 154 -1.24 -10.31 -4.58
CA LEU A 154 -2.46 -9.65 -5.08
C LEU A 154 -2.35 -8.12 -5.07
N SER A 155 -1.40 -7.54 -4.33
CA SER A 155 -1.27 -6.08 -4.17
C SER A 155 -0.50 -5.39 -5.27
N ILE A 156 0.33 -6.12 -6.02
CA ILE A 156 1.28 -5.53 -6.95
C ILE A 156 0.63 -4.72 -8.10
N GLU A 157 -0.55 -5.11 -8.56
CA GLU A 157 -1.27 -4.35 -9.58
C GLU A 157 -1.68 -2.96 -9.06
N ARG A 158 -2.21 -2.90 -7.84
CA ARG A 158 -2.53 -1.65 -7.17
C ARG A 158 -1.29 -0.78 -7.00
N GLU A 159 -0.23 -1.34 -6.47
CA GLU A 159 1.01 -0.60 -6.20
C GLU A 159 1.62 -0.05 -7.49
N THR A 160 1.70 -0.84 -8.54
CA THR A 160 2.22 -0.39 -9.84
C THR A 160 1.35 0.74 -10.43
N PHE A 161 0.04 0.62 -10.34
CA PHE A 161 -0.88 1.67 -10.79
C PHE A 161 -0.67 2.95 -9.99
N LEU A 162 -0.61 2.87 -8.66
CA LEU A 162 -0.43 4.04 -7.79
C LEU A 162 0.91 4.73 -8.05
N LEU A 163 2.01 3.99 -8.19
CA LEU A 163 3.32 4.56 -8.48
C LEU A 163 3.32 5.33 -9.82
N LYS A 164 2.68 4.79 -10.86
CA LYS A 164 2.54 5.49 -12.15
C LYS A 164 1.70 6.75 -12.03
N LEU A 165 0.62 6.71 -11.27
CA LEU A 165 -0.23 7.87 -11.04
C LEU A 165 0.49 8.96 -10.23
N ILE A 166 1.31 8.58 -9.26
CA ILE A 166 2.16 9.50 -8.50
C ILE A 166 3.13 10.25 -9.43
N VAL A 167 3.79 9.55 -10.35
CA VAL A 167 4.65 10.19 -11.36
C VAL A 167 3.85 11.19 -12.18
N GLN A 168 2.68 10.82 -12.62
CA GLN A 168 1.84 11.66 -13.50
C GLN A 168 1.30 12.91 -12.80
N GLU A 169 0.93 12.82 -11.52
CA GLU A 169 0.23 13.89 -10.81
C GLU A 169 1.12 14.71 -9.87
N LEU A 170 2.27 14.18 -9.42
CA LEU A 170 3.10 14.81 -8.40
C LEU A 170 4.53 15.13 -8.85
N LEU A 171 5.00 14.56 -9.96
CA LEU A 171 6.33 14.76 -10.51
C LEU A 171 6.30 15.31 -11.94
#